data_a3d9ec75d6ebacc652515051d331d52c
#
_entry.id   a3d9ec75d6ebacc652515051d331d52c
#
_cell.length_a   1.000
_cell.length_b   1.000
_cell.length_c   1.000
_cell.angle_alpha   90.00
_cell.angle_beta   90.00
_cell.angle_gamma   90.00
#
_symmetry.space_group_name_H-M   'P 1'
#
loop_
_entity.id
_entity.type
_entity.pdbx_description
1 polymer ?
#
loop_
_entity_poly.entity_id
_entity_poly.type
_entity_poly.pdbx_seq_one_letter_code
_entity_poly.pdbx_strand_id
1 'polypeptide(L)'
;SNNSLVGLNSFILMGLNWSVTNFGYVEPGAADQPAVCSVESFCPTYNVVIENYSIPVDALWVKGSDLISQENPAYEIGIGNVSYSLINDSTTSEPIRKSYRRVATDLAAGTILPTYYWLDVPTGIVQTQYSGQITFKANNSG
;
A
#
# COMPACT_ATOMS: atom_id res chain seq x y z
N SER A 1 -27.42 -17.59 -21.96
CA SER A 1 -26.73 -18.78 -21.99
C SER A 1 -25.27 -18.64 -21.55
N ASN A 2 -24.41 -19.30 -22.22
CA ASN A 2 -23.00 -19.36 -21.83
C ASN A 2 -22.28 -18.02 -21.81
N ASN A 3 -22.81 -17.03 -22.46
CA ASN A 3 -22.18 -15.72 -22.53
C ASN A 3 -21.96 -15.08 -21.16
N SER A 4 -22.90 -15.30 -20.24
CA SER A 4 -22.75 -14.75 -18.92
C SER A 4 -21.61 -15.37 -18.15
N LEU A 5 -21.32 -16.66 -18.41
CA LEU A 5 -20.20 -17.33 -17.77
C LEU A 5 -18.86 -16.84 -18.31
N VAL A 6 -18.79 -16.58 -19.60
CA VAL A 6 -17.58 -16.03 -20.21
C VAL A 6 -17.30 -14.64 -19.62
N GLY A 7 -18.33 -13.83 -19.43
CA GLY A 7 -18.15 -12.50 -18.86
C GLY A 7 -17.58 -12.46 -17.45
N LEU A 8 -17.80 -13.51 -16.66
CA LEU A 8 -17.31 -13.56 -15.29
C LEU A 8 -15.80 -13.55 -15.18
N ASN A 9 -15.09 -14.00 -16.22
CA ASN A 9 -13.64 -14.06 -16.21
C ASN A 9 -12.98 -12.90 -16.95
N SER A 10 -13.77 -11.84 -17.23
CA SER A 10 -13.29 -10.69 -18.00
C SER A 10 -12.83 -9.52 -17.13
N PHE A 11 -12.80 -9.69 -15.82
CA PHE A 11 -12.53 -8.59 -14.91
C PHE A 11 -11.35 -8.90 -14.01
N ILE A 12 -10.61 -7.84 -13.68
CA ILE A 12 -9.64 -7.90 -12.61
C ILE A 12 -10.39 -7.85 -11.29
N LEU A 13 -10.12 -8.83 -10.43
CA LEU A 13 -10.65 -8.88 -9.08
C LEU A 13 -9.48 -8.81 -8.11
N MET A 14 -9.30 -7.64 -7.52
CA MET A 14 -8.19 -7.37 -6.61
C MET A 14 -8.74 -6.87 -5.28
N GLY A 15 -8.18 -7.36 -4.19
CA GLY A 15 -8.53 -6.92 -2.85
C GLY A 15 -7.31 -6.55 -2.04
N LEU A 16 -7.55 -5.72 -1.03
CA LEU A 16 -6.56 -5.36 -0.03
C LEU A 16 -7.09 -5.77 1.34
N ASN A 17 -6.22 -6.24 2.22
CA ASN A 17 -6.63 -6.58 3.58
C ASN A 17 -6.54 -5.39 4.55
N TRP A 18 -6.31 -4.19 4.03
CA TRP A 18 -6.27 -2.95 4.82
C TRP A 18 -6.81 -1.78 4.03
N SER A 19 -7.14 -0.68 4.71
CA SER A 19 -7.62 0.54 4.07
C SER A 19 -6.76 1.77 4.39
N VAL A 20 -6.12 1.79 5.56
CA VAL A 20 -5.31 2.92 6.01
C VAL A 20 -3.98 2.39 6.50
N THR A 21 -2.89 3.01 6.05
CA THR A 21 -1.54 2.68 6.52
C THR A 21 -1.20 3.64 7.66
N ASN A 22 -0.89 3.06 8.82
CA ASN A 22 -0.66 3.79 10.06
C ASN A 22 0.77 3.54 10.54
N PHE A 23 1.45 4.61 10.93
CA PHE A 23 2.81 4.52 11.47
C PHE A 23 2.86 4.75 12.98
N GLY A 24 1.70 4.90 13.62
CA GLY A 24 1.62 5.12 15.05
C GLY A 24 2.17 6.46 15.48
N TYR A 25 2.56 6.57 16.73
CA TYR A 25 3.25 7.75 17.24
C TYR A 25 4.67 7.77 16.68
N VAL A 26 5.01 8.85 16.00
CA VAL A 26 6.31 8.97 15.33
C VAL A 26 7.23 9.88 16.15
N GLU A 27 8.53 9.60 16.08
CA GLU A 27 9.53 10.47 16.69
C GLU A 27 10.21 11.32 15.62
N PRO A 28 10.25 12.64 15.79
CA PRO A 28 10.90 13.51 14.81
C PRO A 28 12.34 13.08 14.55
N GLY A 29 12.69 12.98 13.27
CA GLY A 29 14.04 12.58 12.85
C GLY A 29 14.31 11.08 12.82
N ALA A 30 13.34 10.23 13.19
CA ALA A 30 13.53 8.79 13.14
C ALA A 30 13.50 8.29 11.70
N ALA A 31 14.39 7.35 11.38
CA ALA A 31 14.50 6.77 10.04
C ALA A 31 13.93 5.35 10.01
N ASP A 32 13.43 4.95 8.84
CA ASP A 32 12.99 3.57 8.56
C ASP A 32 12.03 3.01 9.60
N GLN A 33 11.02 3.82 9.99
CA GLN A 33 10.01 3.38 10.95
C GLN A 33 8.97 2.53 10.24
N PRO A 34 8.83 1.24 10.60
CA PRO A 34 7.89 0.37 9.92
C PRO A 34 6.44 0.75 10.23
N ALA A 35 5.56 0.49 9.25
CA ALA A 35 4.13 0.66 9.46
C ALA A 35 3.63 -0.27 10.55
N VAL A 36 2.68 0.21 11.35
CA VAL A 36 2.07 -0.57 12.40
C VAL A 36 0.72 -1.10 11.94
N CYS A 37 0.28 -2.18 12.56
CA CYS A 37 -1.03 -2.73 12.25
C CYS A 37 -2.13 -1.94 12.91
N SER A 38 -3.31 -2.03 12.32
CA SER A 38 -4.52 -1.53 12.95
C SER A 38 -5.01 -2.42 14.09
N VAL A 39 -4.45 -3.63 14.21
CA VAL A 39 -4.83 -4.60 15.25
C VAL A 39 -3.66 -4.76 16.21
N GLU A 40 -3.88 -4.48 17.50
CA GLU A 40 -2.83 -4.37 18.49
C GLU A 40 -2.05 -5.65 18.77
N SER A 41 -2.71 -6.79 18.78
CA SER A 41 -2.10 -8.03 19.25
C SER A 41 -1.45 -8.84 18.14
N PHE A 42 -1.72 -8.52 16.89
CA PHE A 42 -1.21 -9.26 15.76
C PHE A 42 -1.11 -8.35 14.54
N CYS A 43 0.03 -8.37 13.89
CA CYS A 43 0.27 -7.53 12.74
C CYS A 43 0.36 -8.35 11.46
N PRO A 44 -0.74 -8.52 10.73
CA PRO A 44 -0.67 -9.19 9.45
C PRO A 44 0.11 -8.32 8.45
N THR A 45 0.74 -9.00 7.50
CA THR A 45 1.33 -8.34 6.35
C THR A 45 0.25 -7.57 5.58
N TYR A 46 0.59 -6.42 5.05
CA TYR A 46 -0.29 -5.69 4.15
C TYR A 46 -0.29 -6.39 2.79
N ASN A 47 -1.35 -7.12 2.50
CA ASN A 47 -1.41 -7.97 1.32
C ASN A 47 -2.29 -7.38 0.23
N VAL A 48 -1.77 -7.38 -0.99
CA VAL A 48 -2.56 -7.22 -2.21
C VAL A 48 -2.90 -8.61 -2.71
N VAL A 49 -4.18 -8.87 -2.92
CA VAL A 49 -4.66 -10.21 -3.31
C VAL A 49 -5.29 -10.12 -4.69
N ILE A 50 -4.78 -10.93 -5.62
CA ILE A 50 -5.44 -11.14 -6.92
C ILE A 50 -6.33 -12.36 -6.74
N GLU A 51 -7.64 -12.14 -6.82
CA GLU A 51 -8.62 -13.18 -6.51
C GLU A 51 -8.53 -14.36 -7.49
N ASN A 52 -9.00 -15.52 -7.07
CA ASN A 52 -8.91 -16.76 -7.85
C ASN A 52 -9.65 -16.68 -9.18
N TYR A 53 -10.70 -15.87 -9.26
CA TYR A 53 -11.51 -15.73 -10.47
C TYR A 53 -11.15 -14.49 -11.28
N SER A 54 -10.06 -13.82 -10.92
CA SER A 54 -9.58 -12.66 -11.66
C SER A 54 -8.93 -13.09 -12.97
N ILE A 55 -8.98 -12.20 -13.97
CA ILE A 55 -8.04 -12.31 -15.09
C ILE A 55 -6.65 -11.91 -14.59
N PRO A 56 -5.59 -12.34 -15.28
CA PRO A 56 -4.23 -11.94 -14.88
C PRO A 56 -4.04 -10.42 -14.88
N VAL A 57 -3.15 -9.96 -14.04
CA VAL A 57 -2.80 -8.54 -13.95
C VAL A 57 -1.48 -8.32 -14.67
N ASP A 58 -1.49 -7.51 -15.72
CA ASP A 58 -0.28 -7.19 -16.48
C ASP A 58 0.62 -6.25 -15.71
N ALA A 59 0.04 -5.28 -15.03
CA ALA A 59 0.81 -4.33 -14.23
C ALA A 59 0.00 -3.90 -13.00
N LEU A 60 0.71 -3.76 -11.89
CA LEU A 60 0.18 -3.26 -10.64
C LEU A 60 0.90 -1.95 -10.31
N TRP A 61 0.12 -0.94 -9.95
CA TRP A 61 0.61 0.41 -9.69
C TRP A 61 0.23 0.85 -8.29
N VAL A 62 1.05 1.73 -7.70
CA VAL A 62 0.79 2.28 -6.37
C VAL A 62 0.95 3.78 -6.37
N LYS A 63 0.13 4.45 -5.58
CA LYS A 63 0.30 5.85 -5.20
C LYS A 63 -0.16 6.03 -3.76
N GLY A 64 0.14 7.18 -3.18
CA GLY A 64 -0.29 7.46 -1.83
C GLY A 64 -0.64 8.92 -1.62
N SER A 65 -1.33 9.19 -0.52
CA SER A 65 -1.63 10.53 -0.05
C SER A 65 -0.68 10.92 1.06
N ASP A 66 -0.52 12.23 1.27
CA ASP A 66 0.24 12.71 2.43
C ASP A 66 -0.35 12.16 3.72
N LEU A 67 0.51 11.91 4.70
CA LEU A 67 0.08 11.42 6.01
C LEU A 67 -0.49 12.57 6.81
N ILE A 68 -1.63 12.33 7.44
CA ILE A 68 -2.34 13.33 8.23
C ILE A 68 -2.37 12.88 9.68
N SER A 69 -2.18 13.82 10.60
CA SER A 69 -2.29 13.56 12.02
C SER A 69 -3.74 13.25 12.39
N GLN A 70 -3.93 12.22 13.19
CA GLN A 70 -5.25 11.87 13.70
C GLN A 70 -5.77 12.88 14.73
N GLU A 71 -4.86 13.59 15.39
CA GLU A 71 -5.22 14.57 16.42
C GLU A 71 -5.51 15.95 15.84
N ASN A 72 -4.78 16.34 14.78
CA ASN A 72 -4.97 17.64 14.14
C ASN A 72 -4.64 17.54 12.65
N PRO A 73 -5.65 17.61 11.76
CA PRO A 73 -5.42 17.48 10.32
C PRO A 73 -4.50 18.53 9.70
N ALA A 74 -4.21 19.61 10.43
CA ALA A 74 -3.25 20.62 9.94
C ALA A 74 -1.81 20.10 9.95
N TYR A 75 -1.53 19.04 10.71
CA TYR A 75 -0.20 18.45 10.76
C TYR A 75 -0.13 17.30 9.77
N GLU A 76 0.85 17.35 8.86
CA GLU A 76 1.00 16.33 7.83
C GLU A 76 2.46 16.04 7.54
N ILE A 77 2.70 14.85 6.99
CA ILE A 77 4.01 14.42 6.50
C ILE A 77 3.83 14.07 5.02
N GLY A 78 4.69 14.61 4.17
CA GLY A 78 4.61 14.33 2.73
C GLY A 78 4.82 12.87 2.41
N ILE A 79 4.04 12.36 1.47
CA ILE A 79 4.09 10.94 1.07
C ILE A 79 5.47 10.50 0.58
N GLY A 80 6.28 11.42 0.07
CA GLY A 80 7.64 11.10 -0.37
C GLY A 80 8.55 10.60 0.74
N ASN A 81 8.17 10.75 2.02
CA ASN A 81 8.88 10.18 3.16
C ASN A 81 8.49 8.74 3.45
N VAL A 82 7.47 8.22 2.77
CA VAL A 82 7.05 6.83 2.89
C VAL A 82 7.64 6.03 1.75
N SER A 83 8.25 4.91 2.08
CA SER A 83 8.77 3.97 1.09
C SER A 83 8.09 2.61 1.24
N TYR A 84 8.14 1.84 0.18
CA TYR A 84 7.55 0.51 0.15
C TYR A 84 8.52 -0.51 -0.43
N SER A 85 8.32 -1.78 -0.10
CA SER A 85 8.99 -2.89 -0.77
C SER A 85 8.07 -4.10 -0.78
N LEU A 86 8.34 -5.02 -1.68
CA LEU A 86 7.66 -6.32 -1.72
C LEU A 86 8.34 -7.35 -0.83
N ILE A 87 9.47 -7.02 -0.25
CA ILE A 87 10.17 -7.84 0.74
C ILE A 87 10.38 -7.02 2.00
N ASN A 88 10.46 -7.70 3.13
CA ASN A 88 10.60 -7.03 4.42
C ASN A 88 12.05 -6.59 4.67
N ASP A 89 12.51 -5.66 3.85
CA ASP A 89 13.87 -5.13 3.91
C ASP A 89 13.84 -3.67 3.45
N SER A 90 14.05 -2.74 4.37
CA SER A 90 13.99 -1.30 4.08
C SER A 90 15.04 -0.86 3.08
N THR A 91 16.16 -1.58 2.97
CA THR A 91 17.21 -1.23 2.01
C THR A 91 16.78 -1.44 0.56
N THR A 92 15.74 -2.23 0.33
CA THR A 92 15.18 -2.47 -1.00
C THR A 92 13.98 -1.57 -1.29
N SER A 93 13.62 -0.69 -0.36
CA SER A 93 12.42 0.12 -0.49
C SER A 93 12.61 1.27 -1.46
N GLU A 94 11.48 1.71 -2.02
CA GLU A 94 11.43 2.85 -2.93
C GLU A 94 10.33 3.81 -2.48
N PRO A 95 10.50 5.13 -2.69
CA PRO A 95 9.52 6.10 -2.22
C PRO A 95 8.19 5.99 -2.98
N ILE A 96 7.11 6.20 -2.25
CA ILE A 96 5.78 6.31 -2.82
C ILE A 96 5.57 7.75 -3.29
N ARG A 97 4.75 7.93 -4.32
CA ARG A 97 4.46 9.22 -4.92
C ARG A 97 2.96 9.47 -4.94
N LYS A 98 2.57 10.71 -5.22
CA LYS A 98 1.16 11.08 -5.42
C LYS A 98 0.64 10.59 -6.77
N SER A 99 1.52 10.24 -7.69
CA SER A 99 1.19 9.63 -8.98
C SER A 99 1.47 8.13 -8.95
N TYR A 100 0.81 7.38 -9.79
CA TYR A 100 0.99 5.94 -9.85
C TYR A 100 2.40 5.55 -10.28
N ARG A 101 2.96 4.57 -9.58
CA ARG A 101 4.24 3.96 -9.88
C ARG A 101 4.04 2.46 -10.01
N ARG A 102 4.62 1.87 -11.05
CA ARG A 102 4.51 0.42 -11.27
C ARG A 102 5.32 -0.34 -10.21
N VAL A 103 4.69 -1.31 -9.57
CA VAL A 103 5.33 -2.10 -8.50
C VAL A 103 5.54 -3.54 -8.88
N ALA A 104 4.71 -4.09 -9.78
CA ALA A 104 4.80 -5.48 -10.18
C ALA A 104 4.18 -5.67 -11.55
N THR A 105 4.54 -6.78 -12.20
CA THR A 105 3.99 -7.18 -13.50
C THR A 105 3.66 -8.66 -13.47
N ASP A 106 2.77 -9.07 -14.37
CA ASP A 106 2.49 -10.49 -14.64
C ASP A 106 2.03 -11.25 -13.39
N LEU A 107 0.99 -10.74 -12.74
CA LEU A 107 0.41 -11.37 -11.56
C LEU A 107 -0.75 -12.27 -11.97
N ALA A 108 -0.61 -13.55 -11.69
CA ALA A 108 -1.64 -14.55 -12.00
C ALA A 108 -2.78 -14.47 -10.98
N ALA A 109 -3.94 -15.02 -11.37
CA ALA A 109 -5.04 -15.21 -10.43
C ALA A 109 -4.57 -16.02 -9.21
N GLY A 110 -5.06 -15.66 -8.03
CA GLY A 110 -4.68 -16.30 -6.78
C GLY A 110 -3.40 -15.79 -6.15
N THR A 111 -2.71 -14.84 -6.77
CA THR A 111 -1.48 -14.27 -6.20
C THR A 111 -1.78 -13.45 -4.96
N ILE A 112 -1.03 -13.71 -3.89
CA ILE A 112 -1.02 -12.88 -2.69
C ILE A 112 0.32 -12.19 -2.64
N LEU A 113 0.31 -10.86 -2.74
CA LEU A 113 1.51 -10.05 -2.83
C LEU A 113 1.68 -9.26 -1.53
N PRO A 114 2.62 -9.65 -0.66
CA PRO A 114 2.87 -8.90 0.55
C PRO A 114 3.55 -7.58 0.23
N THR A 115 3.20 -6.54 0.97
CA THR A 115 3.82 -5.23 0.84
C THR A 115 4.23 -4.73 2.22
N TYR A 116 5.32 -3.97 2.25
CA TYR A 116 5.91 -3.46 3.49
C TYR A 116 6.17 -1.98 3.32
N TYR A 117 6.01 -1.22 4.40
CA TYR A 117 6.11 0.24 4.36
C TYR A 117 6.97 0.77 5.49
N TRP A 118 7.75 1.79 5.20
CA TRP A 118 8.59 2.48 6.18
C TRP A 118 8.42 3.99 6.03
N LEU A 119 8.56 4.69 7.14
CA LEU A 119 8.46 6.15 7.18
C LEU A 119 9.78 6.73 7.68
N ASP A 120 10.33 7.67 6.93
CA ASP A 120 11.38 8.55 7.40
C ASP A 120 10.72 9.78 7.99
N VAL A 121 10.82 9.94 9.30
CA VAL A 121 10.13 11.00 10.01
C VAL A 121 10.95 12.28 9.92
N PRO A 122 10.42 13.35 9.30
CA PRO A 122 11.14 14.62 9.24
C PRO A 122 11.41 15.19 10.62
N THR A 123 12.46 15.99 10.74
CA THR A 123 12.69 16.78 11.93
C THR A 123 11.70 17.94 11.98
N GLY A 124 11.38 18.40 13.20
CA GLY A 124 10.52 19.57 13.37
C GLY A 124 9.02 19.30 13.21
N ILE A 125 8.59 18.06 13.04
CA ILE A 125 7.17 17.73 13.01
C ILE A 125 6.62 17.55 14.42
N VAL A 126 5.31 17.62 14.55
CA VAL A 126 4.63 17.36 15.82
C VAL A 126 4.56 15.86 16.06
N GLN A 127 4.88 15.43 17.28
CA GLN A 127 4.82 14.02 17.68
C GLN A 127 3.37 13.62 17.92
N THR A 128 2.78 12.92 16.96
CA THR A 128 1.40 12.45 17.00
C THR A 128 1.28 11.23 16.10
N GLN A 129 0.11 10.63 16.03
CA GLN A 129 -0.14 9.52 15.12
C GLN A 129 -0.45 10.03 13.72
N TYR A 130 0.28 9.53 12.74
CA TYR A 130 0.08 9.88 11.33
C TYR A 130 -0.37 8.66 10.55
N SER A 131 -1.31 8.87 9.65
CA SER A 131 -1.80 7.82 8.78
C SER A 131 -2.13 8.38 7.40
N GLY A 132 -2.11 7.52 6.40
CA GLY A 132 -2.43 7.90 5.04
C GLY A 132 -3.00 6.75 4.25
N GLN A 133 -3.48 7.04 3.05
CA GLN A 133 -4.03 6.03 2.17
C GLN A 133 -3.02 5.66 1.10
N ILE A 134 -2.86 4.36 0.91
CA ILE A 134 -2.08 3.79 -0.18
C ILE A 134 -3.08 3.18 -1.15
N THR A 135 -3.01 3.60 -2.41
CA THR A 135 -3.96 3.18 -3.43
C THR A 135 -3.25 2.34 -4.47
N PHE A 136 -3.82 1.19 -4.79
CA PHE A 136 -3.32 0.31 -5.84
C PHE A 136 -4.24 0.32 -7.03
N LYS A 137 -3.66 0.22 -8.21
CA LYS A 137 -4.39 0.07 -9.47
C LYS A 137 -3.79 -1.09 -10.23
N ALA A 138 -4.66 -1.94 -10.76
CA ALA A 138 -4.25 -3.07 -11.58
C ALA A 138 -4.82 -2.94 -12.97
N ASN A 139 -4.07 -3.31 -13.99
CA ASN A 139 -4.58 -3.33 -15.35
C ASN A 139 -4.19 -4.60 -16.11
N ASN A 140 -4.95 -4.85 -17.16
CA ASN A 140 -4.68 -5.92 -18.11
C ASN A 140 -4.89 -5.33 -19.50
N SER A 141 -3.83 -5.33 -20.30
CA SER A 141 -3.86 -4.70 -21.62
C SER A 141 -4.20 -5.68 -22.75
N GLY A 142 -4.36 -6.94 -22.42
CA GLY A 142 -4.68 -7.97 -23.40
C GLY A 142 -5.97 -8.72 -23.16
#